data_b96de8a437a273d7ed8694e2157e64a1
#
_entry.id   b96de8a437a273d7ed8694e2157e64a1
#
_cell.length_a   1.000
_cell.length_b   1.000
_cell.length_c   1.000
_cell.angle_alpha   90.00
_cell.angle_beta   90.00
_cell.angle_gamma   90.00
#
_symmetry.space_group_name_H-M   'P 1'
#
loop_
_entity.id
_entity.type
_entity.pdbx_description
1 polymer ?
#
loop_
_entity_poly.entity_id
_entity_poly.type
_entity_poly.pdbx_seq_one_letter_code
_entity_poly.pdbx_strand_id
1 'polypeptide(L)'
;MSSRAGFCYIRSMQIYETVLILKPVLSDPEVAAFLDKTKASVSAEGGELVNSEVWGRRKLTHFIGKAREGVYVYMKYKAGPALLKKLAHNFSVSDTVMRDMTVAVHDRKIREKKPKKAKPAAAAAPAAASVQA
;
A
#
# COMPACT_ATOMS: atom_id res chain seq x y z
N MET A 1 3.16 48.03 -4.48
CA MET A 1 2.30 47.00 -5.11
C MET A 1 3.01 45.66 -5.01
N SER A 2 2.68 44.94 -3.99
CA SER A 2 3.41 43.74 -3.62
C SER A 2 2.69 42.53 -4.21
N SER A 3 3.22 41.98 -5.29
CA SER A 3 2.83 40.68 -5.82
C SER A 3 3.31 39.61 -4.85
N ARG A 4 2.43 39.17 -3.97
CA ARG A 4 2.63 37.92 -3.26
C ARG A 4 2.62 36.81 -4.32
N ALA A 5 3.81 36.40 -4.72
CA ALA A 5 4.01 35.17 -5.45
C ALA A 5 3.32 34.06 -4.68
N GLY A 6 2.23 33.57 -5.24
CA GLY A 6 1.53 32.41 -4.71
C GLY A 6 2.53 31.29 -4.60
N PHE A 7 2.78 30.85 -3.40
CA PHE A 7 3.55 29.66 -3.10
C PHE A 7 2.85 28.51 -3.81
N CYS A 8 3.33 28.20 -4.99
CA CYS A 8 2.86 27.09 -5.78
C CYS A 8 3.25 25.83 -4.99
N TYR A 9 2.31 25.39 -4.14
CA TYR A 9 2.42 24.11 -3.47
C TYR A 9 2.46 23.07 -4.60
N ILE A 10 3.68 22.71 -4.99
CA ILE A 10 3.90 21.60 -5.91
C ILE A 10 3.20 20.43 -5.25
N ARG A 11 2.06 20.05 -5.81
CA ARG A 11 1.33 18.83 -5.42
C ARG A 11 2.24 17.66 -5.72
N SER A 12 3.13 17.38 -4.79
CA SER A 12 3.95 16.19 -4.88
C SER A 12 3.02 15.00 -4.85
N MET A 13 2.92 14.28 -5.97
CA MET A 13 2.24 13.00 -5.99
C MET A 13 2.97 12.06 -5.05
N GLN A 14 2.30 11.65 -4.01
CA GLN A 14 2.81 10.69 -3.05
C GLN A 14 2.18 9.33 -3.29
N ILE A 15 2.88 8.30 -2.89
CA ILE A 15 2.37 6.93 -2.91
C ILE A 15 1.55 6.70 -1.64
N TYR A 16 0.34 6.22 -1.82
CA TYR A 16 -0.56 5.84 -0.75
C TYR A 16 -0.92 4.37 -0.86
N GLU A 17 -1.10 3.76 0.28
CA GLU A 17 -1.64 2.41 0.43
C GLU A 17 -2.96 2.49 1.17
N THR A 18 -3.99 1.92 0.59
CA THR A 18 -5.32 1.87 1.19
C THR A 18 -5.74 0.43 1.37
N VAL A 19 -6.15 0.10 2.57
CA VAL A 19 -6.77 -1.18 2.92
C VAL A 19 -8.24 -0.92 3.21
N LEU A 20 -9.10 -1.63 2.51
CA LEU A 20 -10.55 -1.57 2.70
C LEU A 20 -11.05 -2.89 3.26
N ILE A 21 -12.01 -2.80 4.17
CA ILE A 21 -12.76 -3.94 4.65
C ILE A 21 -14.19 -3.79 4.12
N LEU A 22 -14.58 -4.70 3.23
CA LEU A 22 -15.90 -4.74 2.63
C LEU A 22 -16.80 -5.72 3.39
N LYS A 23 -18.11 -5.51 3.28
CA LYS A 23 -19.10 -6.41 3.89
C LYS A 23 -18.95 -7.82 3.34
N PRO A 24 -19.10 -8.87 4.18
CA PRO A 24 -18.94 -10.26 3.77
C PRO A 24 -20.10 -10.78 2.88
N VAL A 25 -21.17 -10.01 2.77
CA VAL A 25 -22.35 -10.35 1.94
C VAL A 25 -22.07 -10.20 0.46
N LEU A 26 -21.03 -9.44 0.10
CA LEU A 26 -20.67 -9.18 -1.28
C LEU A 26 -20.13 -10.43 -1.98
N SER A 27 -20.59 -10.63 -3.20
CA SER A 27 -20.04 -11.65 -4.09
C SER A 27 -18.74 -11.17 -4.75
N ASP A 28 -17.90 -12.10 -5.19
CA ASP A 28 -16.62 -11.77 -5.84
C ASP A 28 -16.77 -10.81 -7.05
N PRO A 29 -17.79 -10.94 -7.93
CA PRO A 29 -18.01 -9.99 -9.01
C PRO A 29 -18.40 -8.59 -8.53
N GLU A 30 -19.09 -8.47 -7.40
CA GLU A 30 -19.42 -7.16 -6.82
C GLU A 30 -18.18 -6.48 -6.23
N VAL A 31 -17.29 -7.25 -5.64
CA VAL A 31 -15.98 -6.75 -5.15
C VAL A 31 -15.15 -6.26 -6.34
N ALA A 32 -15.11 -7.01 -7.44
CA ALA A 32 -14.41 -6.59 -8.65
C ALA A 32 -15.01 -5.30 -9.25
N ALA A 33 -16.33 -5.20 -9.34
CA ALA A 33 -17.02 -4.01 -9.82
C ALA A 33 -16.74 -2.78 -8.92
N PHE A 34 -16.67 -2.96 -7.61
CA PHE A 34 -16.31 -1.91 -6.68
C PHE A 34 -14.87 -1.43 -6.91
N LEU A 35 -13.94 -2.37 -7.10
CA LEU A 35 -12.55 -2.07 -7.43
C LEU A 35 -12.42 -1.28 -8.72
N ASP A 36 -13.14 -1.68 -9.76
CA ASP A 36 -13.08 -1.00 -11.06
C ASP A 36 -13.64 0.41 -10.99
N LYS A 37 -14.72 0.65 -10.23
CA LYS A 37 -15.22 1.99 -9.94
C LYS A 37 -14.18 2.85 -9.21
N THR A 38 -13.50 2.27 -8.23
CA THR A 38 -12.46 2.98 -7.48
C THR A 38 -11.26 3.30 -8.36
N LYS A 39 -10.83 2.35 -9.21
CA LYS A 39 -9.76 2.56 -10.21
C LYS A 39 -10.13 3.69 -11.19
N ALA A 40 -11.35 3.68 -11.70
CA ALA A 40 -11.84 4.72 -12.58
C ALA A 40 -11.83 6.10 -11.90
N SER A 41 -12.22 6.18 -10.64
CA SER A 41 -12.18 7.42 -9.86
C SER A 41 -10.75 7.91 -9.65
N VAL A 42 -9.80 7.02 -9.39
CA VAL A 42 -8.38 7.35 -9.26
C VAL A 42 -7.83 7.90 -10.57
N SER A 43 -8.12 7.26 -11.69
CA SER A 43 -7.65 7.67 -13.03
C SER A 43 -8.28 9.00 -13.47
N ALA A 44 -9.57 9.22 -13.18
CA ALA A 44 -10.27 10.45 -13.53
C ALA A 44 -9.69 11.70 -12.87
N GLU A 45 -9.13 11.57 -11.69
CA GLU A 45 -8.52 12.65 -10.92
C GLU A 45 -6.99 12.76 -11.16
N GLY A 46 -6.47 12.05 -12.14
CA GLY A 46 -5.05 12.08 -12.48
C GLY A 46 -4.14 11.30 -11.53
N GLY A 47 -4.70 10.38 -10.76
CA GLY A 47 -3.92 9.41 -9.98
C GLY A 47 -3.46 8.23 -10.83
N GLU A 48 -2.42 7.55 -10.38
CA GLU A 48 -1.89 6.35 -11.03
C GLU A 48 -2.02 5.16 -10.08
N LEU A 49 -2.73 4.14 -10.51
CA LEU A 49 -2.81 2.89 -9.77
C LEU A 49 -1.54 2.06 -9.99
N VAL A 50 -0.85 1.73 -8.91
CA VAL A 50 0.38 0.93 -8.95
C VAL A 50 0.08 -0.55 -8.78
N ASN A 51 -0.75 -0.88 -7.78
CA ASN A 51 -1.12 -2.27 -7.48
C ASN A 51 -2.53 -2.33 -6.88
N SER A 52 -3.23 -3.43 -7.11
CA SER A 52 -4.49 -3.74 -6.44
C SER A 52 -4.60 -5.24 -6.22
N GLU A 53 -4.86 -5.64 -4.99
CA GLU A 53 -4.95 -7.04 -4.59
C GLU A 53 -6.22 -7.26 -3.76
N VAL A 54 -6.88 -8.39 -3.97
CA VAL A 54 -7.96 -8.85 -3.12
C VAL A 54 -7.39 -9.94 -2.21
N TRP A 55 -7.33 -9.65 -0.91
CA TRP A 55 -6.83 -10.62 0.06
C TRP A 55 -7.88 -11.64 0.47
N GLY A 56 -9.11 -11.44 0.03
CA GLY A 56 -10.22 -12.34 0.27
C GLY A 56 -10.90 -12.15 1.63
N ARG A 57 -11.78 -13.10 1.95
CA ARG A 57 -12.57 -13.08 3.19
C ARG A 57 -11.72 -13.54 4.37
N ARG A 58 -11.72 -12.72 5.43
CA ARG A 58 -11.00 -13.01 6.68
C ARG A 58 -11.86 -12.73 7.88
N LYS A 59 -11.66 -13.48 8.96
CA LYS A 59 -12.27 -13.22 10.25
C LYS A 59 -11.68 -11.96 10.88
N LEU A 60 -12.56 -11.17 11.47
CA LEU A 60 -12.18 -9.98 12.22
C LEU A 60 -11.86 -10.38 13.67
N THR A 61 -10.87 -9.72 14.27
CA THR A 61 -10.51 -9.93 15.66
C THR A 61 -11.64 -9.52 16.61
N HIS A 62 -12.36 -8.46 16.24
CA HIS A 62 -13.54 -7.98 16.95
C HIS A 62 -14.63 -7.61 15.95
N PHE A 63 -15.86 -7.55 16.44
CA PHE A 63 -17.00 -7.25 15.59
C PHE A 63 -16.94 -5.82 15.06
N ILE A 64 -17.24 -5.66 13.78
CA ILE A 64 -17.56 -4.35 13.19
C ILE A 64 -19.07 -4.35 12.91
N GLY A 65 -19.82 -3.63 13.74
CA GLY A 65 -21.27 -3.73 13.74
C GLY A 65 -21.74 -5.14 14.08
N LYS A 66 -22.39 -5.81 13.16
CA LYS A 66 -22.87 -7.20 13.33
C LYS A 66 -21.99 -8.24 12.59
N ALA A 67 -20.98 -7.79 11.87
CA ALA A 67 -20.16 -8.66 11.04
C ALA A 67 -18.95 -9.22 11.80
N ARG A 68 -18.72 -10.53 11.67
CA ARG A 68 -17.55 -11.24 12.21
C ARG A 68 -16.45 -11.41 11.18
N GLU A 69 -16.80 -11.25 9.91
CA GLU A 69 -15.92 -11.46 8.77
C GLU A 69 -15.97 -10.23 7.85
N GLY A 70 -14.97 -10.06 7.03
CA GLY A 70 -14.92 -9.02 6.03
C GLY A 70 -14.03 -9.42 4.85
N VAL A 71 -14.27 -8.83 3.70
CA VAL A 71 -13.41 -8.99 2.53
C VAL A 71 -12.37 -7.88 2.56
N TYR A 72 -11.11 -8.27 2.61
CA TYR A 72 -9.99 -7.34 2.59
C TYR A 72 -9.54 -7.04 1.17
N VAL A 73 -9.41 -5.78 0.87
CA VAL A 73 -8.91 -5.28 -0.42
C VAL A 73 -7.79 -4.31 -0.16
N TYR A 74 -6.67 -4.53 -0.84
CA TYR A 74 -5.49 -3.69 -0.79
C TYR A 74 -5.31 -2.96 -2.11
N MET A 75 -5.02 -1.66 -2.03
CA MET A 75 -4.72 -0.85 -3.20
C MET A 75 -3.53 0.07 -2.93
N LYS A 76 -2.62 0.14 -3.88
CA LYS A 76 -1.48 1.06 -3.88
C LYS A 76 -1.58 1.97 -5.09
N TYR A 77 -1.55 3.27 -4.84
CA TYR A 77 -1.70 4.26 -5.89
C TYR A 77 -0.91 5.54 -5.58
N LYS A 78 -0.56 6.26 -6.64
CA LYS A 78 -0.01 7.60 -6.54
C LYS A 78 -1.13 8.61 -6.65
N ALA A 79 -1.20 9.53 -5.72
CA ALA A 79 -2.29 10.48 -5.66
C ALA A 79 -1.86 11.83 -5.08
N GLY A 80 -2.62 12.86 -5.43
CA GLY A 80 -2.55 14.14 -4.76
C GLY A 80 -3.52 14.21 -3.59
N PRO A 81 -3.36 15.19 -2.68
CA PRO A 81 -4.18 15.31 -1.49
C PRO A 81 -5.67 15.56 -1.78
N ALA A 82 -6.00 16.15 -2.92
CA ALA A 82 -7.39 16.39 -3.33
C ALA A 82 -8.11 15.08 -3.68
N LEU A 83 -7.45 14.19 -4.41
CA LEU A 83 -7.97 12.87 -4.73
C LEU A 83 -8.21 12.05 -3.46
N LEU A 84 -7.27 12.12 -2.52
CA LEU A 84 -7.37 11.39 -1.27
C LEU A 84 -8.63 11.76 -0.47
N LYS A 85 -8.93 13.05 -0.39
CA LYS A 85 -10.15 13.54 0.29
C LYS A 85 -11.43 13.03 -0.39
N LYS A 86 -11.46 13.02 -1.73
CA LYS A 86 -12.61 12.51 -2.49
C LYS A 86 -12.78 11.00 -2.29
N LEU A 87 -11.69 10.23 -2.31
CA LEU A 87 -11.73 8.79 -2.06
C LEU A 87 -12.22 8.47 -0.65
N ALA A 88 -11.67 9.15 0.36
CA ALA A 88 -12.11 8.97 1.75
C ALA A 88 -13.61 9.30 1.91
N HIS A 89 -14.09 10.37 1.28
CA HIS A 89 -15.51 10.68 1.28
C HIS A 89 -16.35 9.60 0.59
N ASN A 90 -15.93 9.13 -0.57
CA ASN A 90 -16.62 8.06 -1.30
C ASN A 90 -16.69 6.76 -0.50
N PHE A 91 -15.62 6.41 0.20
CA PHE A 91 -15.60 5.22 1.05
C PHE A 91 -16.52 5.38 2.26
N SER A 92 -16.55 6.55 2.88
CA SER A 92 -17.45 6.82 4.01
C SER A 92 -18.93 6.81 3.63
N VAL A 93 -19.27 7.23 2.41
CA VAL A 93 -20.66 7.24 1.90
C VAL A 93 -21.09 5.85 1.41
N SER A 94 -20.14 5.01 1.04
CA SER A 94 -20.42 3.67 0.50
C SER A 94 -20.86 2.70 1.60
N ASP A 95 -22.09 2.24 1.58
CA ASP A 95 -22.60 1.22 2.51
C ASP A 95 -21.87 -0.12 2.40
N THR A 96 -21.14 -0.34 1.34
CA THR A 96 -20.37 -1.55 1.05
C THR A 96 -19.10 -1.64 1.89
N VAL A 97 -18.51 -0.48 2.19
CA VAL A 97 -17.27 -0.36 2.97
C VAL A 97 -17.60 -0.33 4.46
N MET A 98 -17.01 -1.23 5.22
CA MET A 98 -17.14 -1.25 6.68
C MET A 98 -16.08 -0.38 7.35
N ARG A 99 -14.85 -0.44 6.84
CA ARG A 99 -13.70 0.32 7.31
C ARG A 99 -12.75 0.61 6.16
N ASP A 100 -12.12 1.76 6.23
CA ASP A 100 -11.05 2.17 5.34
C ASP A 100 -9.85 2.64 6.15
N MET A 101 -8.67 2.39 5.63
CA MET A 101 -7.41 2.86 6.19
C MET A 101 -6.47 3.24 5.05
N THR A 102 -6.05 4.49 5.02
CA THR A 102 -5.11 5.00 4.03
C THR A 102 -3.84 5.49 4.71
N VAL A 103 -2.70 5.03 4.22
CA VAL A 103 -1.39 5.35 4.76
C VAL A 103 -0.52 5.94 3.65
N ALA A 104 0.20 7.00 3.94
CA ALA A 104 1.20 7.55 3.04
C ALA A 104 2.49 6.71 3.12
N VAL A 105 2.93 6.20 1.98
CA VAL A 105 4.18 5.46 1.89
C VAL A 105 5.30 6.45 1.62
N HIS A 106 6.17 6.60 2.57
CA HIS A 106 7.42 7.32 2.38
C HIS A 106 8.45 6.31 1.89
N ASP A 107 8.80 6.39 0.62
CA ASP A 107 9.96 5.68 0.11
C ASP A 107 11.22 6.21 0.83
N ARG A 108 11.43 5.71 2.03
CA ARG A 108 12.77 5.76 2.58
C ARG A 108 13.60 4.90 1.65
N LYS A 109 14.40 5.53 0.80
CA LYS A 109 15.52 4.84 0.16
C LYS A 109 16.21 4.11 1.29
N ILE A 110 15.99 2.80 1.35
CA ILE A 110 16.75 1.93 2.25
C ILE A 110 18.18 2.22 1.84
N ARG A 111 18.89 2.98 2.67
CA ARG A 111 20.33 3.09 2.52
C ARG A 111 20.80 1.64 2.61
N GLU A 112 21.08 1.04 1.47
CA GLU A 112 21.77 -0.23 1.44
C GLU A 112 22.96 -0.04 2.36
N LYS A 113 22.92 -0.69 3.50
CA LYS A 113 24.08 -0.77 4.37
C LYS A 113 25.16 -1.33 3.48
N LYS A 114 26.11 -0.47 3.08
CA LYS A 114 27.30 -0.95 2.38
C LYS A 114 27.72 -2.22 3.06
N PRO A 115 27.86 -3.33 2.32
CA PRO A 115 28.29 -4.59 2.94
C PRO A 115 29.54 -4.24 3.74
N LYS A 116 29.49 -4.45 5.05
CA LYS A 116 30.70 -4.38 5.87
C LYS A 116 31.69 -5.25 5.13
N LYS A 117 32.76 -4.65 4.60
CA LYS A 117 33.88 -5.40 4.04
C LYS A 117 34.12 -6.54 5.01
N ALA A 118 33.76 -7.75 4.58
CA ALA A 118 34.07 -8.92 5.38
C ALA A 118 35.57 -8.87 5.55
N LYS A 119 36.02 -8.77 6.79
CA LYS A 119 37.42 -9.02 7.11
C LYS A 119 37.74 -10.33 6.40
N PRO A 120 38.77 -10.40 5.54
CA PRO A 120 39.18 -11.70 5.03
C PRO A 120 39.51 -12.53 6.26
N ALA A 121 38.64 -13.47 6.57
CA ALA A 121 39.02 -14.50 7.51
C ALA A 121 40.25 -15.14 6.89
N ALA A 122 41.37 -15.02 7.58
CA ALA A 122 42.55 -15.73 7.17
C ALA A 122 42.15 -17.18 6.95
N ALA A 123 42.19 -17.63 5.69
CA ALA A 123 41.92 -19.01 5.39
C ALA A 123 42.93 -19.81 6.18
N ALA A 124 42.46 -20.51 7.18
CA ALA A 124 43.25 -21.55 7.78
C ALA A 124 43.58 -22.52 6.67
N ALA A 125 44.84 -22.60 6.26
CA ALA A 125 45.28 -23.55 5.29
C ALA A 125 44.92 -24.94 5.79
N PRO A 126 44.23 -25.77 5.00
CA PRO A 126 44.06 -27.15 5.38
C PRO A 126 45.42 -27.77 5.43
N ALA A 127 45.79 -28.26 6.58
CA ALA A 127 46.96 -29.11 6.68
C ALA A 127 46.72 -30.32 5.80
N ALA A 128 47.43 -30.40 4.71
CA ALA A 128 47.43 -31.59 3.90
C ALA A 128 48.08 -32.70 4.72
N ALA A 129 47.29 -33.54 5.29
CA ALA A 129 47.76 -34.77 5.85
C ALA A 129 48.12 -35.70 4.68
N SER A 130 49.34 -35.68 4.24
CA SER A 130 49.89 -36.70 3.38
C SER A 130 50.18 -37.92 4.23
N VAL A 131 49.25 -38.83 4.28
CA VAL A 131 49.55 -40.16 4.76
C VAL A 131 50.19 -40.90 3.61
N GLN A 132 51.46 -41.06 3.68
CA GLN A 132 52.19 -42.02 2.89
C GLN A 132 52.39 -43.23 3.79
N ALA A 133 51.72 -44.30 3.44
CA ALA A 133 51.99 -45.58 3.99
C ALA A 133 53.21 -46.20 3.26
#